data_fabaddc1aa8eb6c6c2b44f36f296b4fc
#
_entry.id   fabaddc1aa8eb6c6c2b44f36f296b4fc
#
_cell.length_a   1.000
_cell.length_b   1.000
_cell.length_c   1.000
_cell.angle_alpha   90.00
_cell.angle_beta   90.00
_cell.angle_gamma   90.00
#
_symmetry.space_group_name_H-M   'P 1'
#
loop_
_entity.id
_entity.type
_entity.pdbx_description
1 polymer ?
#
loop_
_entity_poly.entity_id
_entity_poly.type
_entity_poly.pdbx_seq_one_letter_code
_entity_poly.pdbx_strand_id
1 'polypeptide(L)'
;MIKKNTDLKTFHLAKVSFYMLILSIIYSCNSEVNINSVNQNQLNKETSLYLKQHAQNPINWQRWSNSIFEVSEELDKLIVVSIGYSSCHWCHVMEE
;
A
#
# COMPACT_ATOMS: atom_id res chain seq x y z
N MET A 1 -58.13 11.38 23.90
CA MET A 1 -56.69 11.59 24.07
C MET A 1 -55.98 10.94 22.88
N ILE A 2 -55.59 11.67 21.86
CA ILE A 2 -54.90 11.17 20.68
C ILE A 2 -53.41 11.24 20.97
N LYS A 3 -52.77 10.08 21.24
CA LYS A 3 -51.31 10.00 21.34
C LYS A 3 -50.71 10.04 19.94
N LYS A 4 -50.08 11.13 19.61
CA LYS A 4 -49.34 11.30 18.31
C LYS A 4 -48.32 10.22 18.15
N ASN A 5 -48.42 9.50 17.03
CA ASN A 5 -47.51 8.43 16.59
C ASN A 5 -46.20 9.04 16.02
N THR A 6 -45.54 9.88 16.79
CA THR A 6 -44.28 10.54 16.43
C THR A 6 -43.05 9.68 16.69
N ASP A 7 -43.17 8.69 17.58
CA ASP A 7 -42.02 7.88 18.02
C ASP A 7 -41.56 6.86 16.97
N LEU A 8 -42.50 6.33 16.16
CA LEU A 8 -42.15 5.27 15.19
C LEU A 8 -41.33 5.80 13.99
N LYS A 9 -41.66 7.02 13.52
CA LYS A 9 -40.90 7.66 12.43
C LYS A 9 -39.50 8.09 12.86
N THR A 10 -39.36 8.60 14.07
CA THR A 10 -38.07 9.01 14.66
C THR A 10 -37.19 7.80 14.90
N PHE A 11 -37.76 6.66 15.30
CA PHE A 11 -37.04 5.42 15.52
C PHE A 11 -36.54 4.79 14.19
N HIS A 12 -37.32 4.87 13.11
CA HIS A 12 -36.90 4.45 11.77
C HIS A 12 -35.80 5.32 11.20
N LEU A 13 -35.89 6.64 11.34
CA LEU A 13 -34.85 7.61 10.92
C LEU A 13 -33.53 7.38 11.66
N ALA A 14 -33.57 7.12 12.97
CA ALA A 14 -32.37 6.81 13.76
C ALA A 14 -31.71 5.50 13.32
N LYS A 15 -32.48 4.45 12.99
CA LYS A 15 -31.97 3.18 12.45
C LYS A 15 -31.33 3.36 11.09
N VAL A 16 -31.96 4.07 10.16
CA VAL A 16 -31.42 4.33 8.82
C VAL A 16 -30.13 5.14 8.91
N SER A 17 -30.05 6.16 9.78
CA SER A 17 -28.84 6.94 10.02
C SER A 17 -27.70 6.07 10.58
N PHE A 18 -28.00 5.14 11.49
CA PHE A 18 -27.02 4.22 12.05
C PHE A 18 -26.48 3.23 11.02
N TYR A 19 -27.35 2.69 10.15
CA TYR A 19 -26.93 1.82 9.03
C TYR A 19 -26.08 2.55 8.00
N MET A 20 -26.40 3.81 7.69
CA MET A 20 -25.58 4.63 6.79
C MET A 20 -24.19 4.94 7.35
N LEU A 21 -24.08 5.16 8.67
CA LEU A 21 -22.80 5.33 9.35
C LEU A 21 -21.95 4.05 9.31
N ILE A 22 -22.54 2.88 9.54
CA ILE A 22 -21.83 1.58 9.47
C ILE A 22 -21.36 1.31 8.02
N LEU A 23 -22.21 1.56 7.03
CA LEU A 23 -21.84 1.43 5.61
C LEU A 23 -20.67 2.33 5.22
N SER A 24 -20.61 3.59 5.71
CA SER A 24 -19.51 4.51 5.41
C SER A 24 -18.17 4.06 6.02
N ILE A 25 -18.20 3.37 7.17
CA ILE A 25 -16.99 2.81 7.80
C ILE A 25 -16.45 1.62 7.00
N ILE A 26 -17.31 0.78 6.43
CA ILE A 26 -16.91 -0.38 5.63
C ILE A 26 -16.25 0.04 4.31
N TYR A 27 -16.67 1.14 3.70
CA TYR A 27 -16.09 1.66 2.46
C TYR A 27 -14.75 2.41 2.65
N SER A 28 -14.32 2.68 3.89
CA SER A 28 -13.13 3.47 4.19
C SER A 28 -11.81 2.68 4.18
N CYS A 29 -11.81 1.37 3.91
CA CYS A 29 -10.64 0.50 4.00
C CYS A 29 -10.28 -0.19 2.67
N ASN A 30 -10.18 0.58 1.57
CA ASN A 30 -9.56 0.09 0.35
C ASN A 30 -8.39 1.00 -0.02
N SER A 31 -7.26 0.81 0.63
CA SER A 31 -5.98 1.16 0.02
C SER A 31 -5.69 0.09 -1.03
N GLU A 32 -5.98 0.37 -2.29
CA GLU A 32 -5.57 -0.50 -3.40
C GLU A 32 -4.05 -0.52 -3.45
N VAL A 33 -3.47 -1.64 -3.06
CA VAL A 33 -2.04 -1.88 -3.22
C VAL A 33 -1.75 -1.97 -4.71
N ASN A 34 -0.92 -1.08 -5.24
CA ASN A 34 -0.59 -1.05 -6.66
C ASN A 34 0.45 -2.13 -6.99
N ILE A 35 -0.01 -3.35 -7.23
CA ILE A 35 0.82 -4.52 -7.56
C ILE A 35 1.61 -4.30 -8.86
N ASN A 36 1.11 -3.49 -9.79
CA ASN A 36 1.79 -3.24 -11.07
C ASN A 36 3.11 -2.47 -10.90
N SER A 37 3.29 -1.76 -9.79
CA SER A 37 4.53 -1.02 -9.52
C SER A 37 5.74 -1.94 -9.33
N VAL A 38 5.55 -3.17 -8.85
CA VAL A 38 6.65 -4.12 -8.59
C VAL A 38 7.17 -4.83 -9.85
N ASN A 39 6.50 -4.66 -10.98
CA ASN A 39 6.93 -5.25 -12.26
C ASN A 39 7.99 -4.41 -12.99
N GLN A 40 8.45 -3.32 -12.38
CA GLN A 40 9.47 -2.44 -12.94
C GLN A 40 10.47 -2.02 -11.88
N ASN A 41 11.72 -1.80 -12.30
CA ASN A 41 12.74 -1.20 -11.45
C ASN A 41 12.38 0.26 -11.14
N GLN A 42 12.30 0.62 -9.86
CA GLN A 42 11.86 1.94 -9.38
C GLN A 42 13.02 2.87 -8.98
N LEU A 43 14.26 2.44 -9.14
CA LEU A 43 15.43 3.16 -8.59
C LEU A 43 15.88 4.36 -9.41
N ASN A 44 15.39 4.55 -10.62
CA ASN A 44 15.80 5.66 -11.50
C ASN A 44 15.41 7.05 -10.95
N LYS A 45 14.41 7.11 -10.09
CA LYS A 45 13.91 8.34 -9.47
C LYS A 45 14.57 8.65 -8.12
N GLU A 46 15.40 7.75 -7.62
CA GLU A 46 16.05 7.91 -6.32
C GLU A 46 17.17 8.94 -6.36
N THR A 47 17.46 9.57 -5.23
CA THR A 47 18.54 10.57 -5.09
C THR A 47 19.88 9.94 -4.76
N SER A 48 19.88 8.79 -4.08
CA SER A 48 21.09 8.05 -3.71
C SER A 48 21.85 7.58 -4.95
N LEU A 49 23.15 7.86 -4.99
CA LEU A 49 24.02 7.41 -6.06
C LEU A 49 24.06 5.87 -6.16
N TYR A 50 24.12 5.20 -5.04
CA TYR A 50 24.07 3.73 -4.97
C TYR A 50 22.82 3.19 -5.66
N LEU A 51 21.64 3.70 -5.33
CA LEU A 51 20.39 3.25 -5.92
C LEU A 51 20.31 3.57 -7.43
N LYS A 52 20.81 4.72 -7.86
CA LYS A 52 20.88 5.07 -9.29
C LYS A 52 21.78 4.14 -10.10
N GLN A 53 22.88 3.67 -9.53
CA GLN A 53 23.77 2.70 -10.18
C GLN A 53 23.05 1.39 -10.49
N HIS A 54 22.09 0.98 -9.66
CA HIS A 54 21.29 -0.24 -9.84
C HIS A 54 19.97 -0.02 -10.62
N ALA A 55 19.72 1.19 -11.12
CA ALA A 55 18.49 1.52 -11.85
C ALA A 55 18.35 0.81 -13.21
N GLN A 56 19.47 0.39 -13.81
CA GLN A 56 19.51 -0.33 -15.08
C GLN A 56 19.59 -1.85 -14.93
N ASN A 57 19.63 -2.33 -13.69
CA ASN A 57 19.68 -3.75 -13.39
C ASN A 57 18.39 -4.44 -13.89
N PRO A 58 18.47 -5.65 -14.48
CA PRO A 58 17.29 -6.40 -14.95
C PRO A 58 16.35 -6.85 -13.84
N ILE A 59 16.78 -6.76 -12.58
CA ILE A 59 15.93 -7.04 -11.41
C ILE A 59 15.01 -5.86 -11.17
N ASN A 60 13.75 -6.14 -10.85
CA ASN A 60 12.74 -5.14 -10.54
C ASN A 60 12.90 -4.58 -9.12
N TRP A 61 14.05 -3.98 -8.82
CA TRP A 61 14.33 -3.37 -7.54
C TRP A 61 13.29 -2.33 -7.15
N GLN A 62 12.85 -2.40 -5.91
CA GLN A 62 11.90 -1.46 -5.32
C GLN A 62 12.61 -0.60 -4.27
N ARG A 63 12.17 0.64 -4.15
CA ARG A 63 12.61 1.49 -3.05
C ARG A 63 12.07 0.98 -1.72
N TRP A 64 12.79 1.20 -0.64
CA TRP A 64 12.32 0.84 0.69
C TRP A 64 11.07 1.64 1.07
N SER A 65 9.98 0.96 1.36
CA SER A 65 8.71 1.56 1.78
C SER A 65 7.84 0.54 2.51
N ASN A 66 6.89 1.02 3.33
CA ASN A 66 5.96 0.13 4.01
C ASN A 66 5.05 -0.64 3.05
N SER A 67 4.72 -0.04 1.91
CA SER A 67 3.89 -0.69 0.88
C SER A 67 4.50 -1.97 0.30
N ILE A 68 5.82 -2.16 0.39
CA ILE A 68 6.47 -3.39 -0.08
C ILE A 68 6.06 -4.60 0.77
N PHE A 69 5.85 -4.41 2.07
CA PHE A 69 5.39 -5.48 2.96
C PHE A 69 3.96 -5.90 2.61
N GLU A 70 3.08 -4.92 2.35
CA GLU A 70 1.70 -5.16 1.94
C GLU A 70 1.63 -5.93 0.60
N VAL A 71 2.45 -5.51 -0.39
CA VAL A 71 2.54 -6.19 -1.69
C VAL A 71 3.11 -7.60 -1.54
N SER A 72 4.12 -7.79 -0.69
CA SER A 72 4.72 -9.10 -0.42
C SER A 72 3.69 -10.08 0.17
N GLU A 73 2.90 -9.61 1.13
CA GLU A 73 1.83 -10.40 1.75
C GLU A 73 0.75 -10.75 0.73
N GLU A 74 0.29 -9.79 -0.08
CA GLU A 74 -0.75 -10.02 -1.09
C GLU A 74 -0.31 -10.98 -2.20
N LEU A 75 0.96 -10.94 -2.60
CA LEU A 75 1.52 -11.81 -3.63
C LEU A 75 2.08 -13.13 -3.08
N ASP A 76 2.06 -13.35 -1.76
CA ASP A 76 2.69 -14.48 -1.08
C ASP A 76 4.15 -14.69 -1.51
N LYS A 77 4.94 -13.60 -1.51
CA LYS A 77 6.33 -13.59 -1.95
C LYS A 77 7.28 -13.14 -0.87
N LEU A 78 8.47 -13.72 -0.85
CA LEU A 78 9.55 -13.29 0.03
C LEU A 78 10.15 -11.95 -0.43
N ILE A 79 10.61 -11.17 0.55
CA ILE A 79 11.34 -9.93 0.30
C ILE A 79 12.84 -10.21 0.40
N VAL A 80 13.58 -9.84 -0.62
CA VAL A 80 15.05 -9.81 -0.60
C VAL A 80 15.48 -8.36 -0.37
N VAL A 81 16.26 -8.13 0.70
CA VAL A 81 16.76 -6.80 1.05
C VAL A 81 18.23 -6.70 0.68
N SER A 82 18.57 -5.72 -0.16
CA SER A 82 19.94 -5.36 -0.48
C SER A 82 20.30 -4.02 0.18
N ILE A 83 21.41 -3.99 0.90
CA ILE A 83 21.92 -2.80 1.59
C ILE A 83 23.36 -2.58 1.14
N GLY A 84 23.66 -1.38 0.64
CA GLY A 84 24.98 -1.07 0.16
C GLY A 84 25.23 0.44 0.08
N TYR A 85 26.36 0.80 -0.53
CA TYR A 85 26.78 2.18 -0.74
C TYR A 85 27.54 2.31 -2.07
N SER A 86 27.67 3.51 -2.62
CA SER A 86 28.15 3.77 -3.98
C SER A 86 29.57 3.29 -4.28
N SER A 87 30.42 3.17 -3.28
CA SER A 87 31.81 2.67 -3.41
C SER A 87 31.97 1.20 -2.94
N CYS A 88 30.89 0.48 -2.78
CA CYS A 88 30.89 -0.92 -2.36
C CYS A 88 31.27 -1.84 -3.54
N HIS A 89 32.52 -2.27 -3.62
CA HIS A 89 33.00 -3.14 -4.70
C HIS A 89 32.19 -4.44 -4.82
N TRP A 90 31.98 -5.14 -3.71
CA TRP A 90 31.25 -6.41 -3.70
C TRP A 90 29.77 -6.26 -4.03
N CYS A 91 29.18 -5.10 -3.74
CA CYS A 91 27.78 -4.84 -4.14
C CYS A 91 27.63 -4.78 -5.66
N HIS A 92 28.65 -4.31 -6.38
CA HIS A 92 28.68 -4.29 -7.86
C HIS A 92 29.01 -5.66 -8.44
N VAL A 93 29.93 -6.41 -7.83
CA VAL A 93 30.30 -7.77 -8.29
C VAL A 93 29.11 -8.74 -8.20
N MET A 94 28.24 -8.60 -7.22
CA MET A 94 27.04 -9.45 -7.11
C MET A 94 25.98 -9.15 -8.18
N GLU A 95 26.17 -8.12 -8.98
CA GLU A 95 25.26 -7.70 -10.03
C GLU A 95 25.56 -8.32 -11.39
N GLU A 96 26.77 -8.84 -11.58
CA GLU A 96 27.24 -9.52 -12.78
C GLU A 96 26.79 -11.00 -12.82
#